data_6d3f8f952ad62b4df9350d4ffde0bdc3
#
_entry.id   6d3f8f952ad62b4df9350d4ffde0bdc3
#
_cell.length_a   1.000
_cell.length_b   1.000
_cell.length_c   1.000
_cell.angle_alpha   90.00
_cell.angle_beta   90.00
_cell.angle_gamma   90.00
#
_symmetry.space_group_name_H-M   'P 1'
#
loop_
_entity.id
_entity.type
_entity.pdbx_description
1 polymer ?
#
loop_
_entity_poly.entity_id
_entity_poly.type
_entity_poly.pdbx_seq_one_letter_code
_entity_poly.pdbx_strand_id
1 'polypeptide(L)'
;MAGSHARGDEGLVPEIGLRLEHRRVRQQPRYAILRCAKLKKPANLAASLQHTFRERETLNADLKRRHENTILHGPDTSEAVLDAWRDRAPEKIRANAVHGLEYFIGASPEAMHAMSRAEQDAYFRDALDWLKERHGAENVL
;
A
#
# COMPACT_ATOMS: atom_id res chain seq x y z
N MET A 1 -6.11 -77.61 -46.94
CA MET A 1 -5.93 -76.20 -47.23
C MET A 1 -6.57 -75.41 -46.15
N ALA A 2 -5.80 -75.11 -45.18
CA ALA A 2 -6.29 -74.40 -43.95
C ALA A 2 -5.72 -72.99 -43.99
N GLY A 3 -6.59 -71.98 -44.06
CA GLY A 3 -6.23 -70.61 -43.85
C GLY A 3 -6.26 -70.23 -42.36
N SER A 4 -5.10 -69.99 -41.81
CA SER A 4 -4.96 -69.56 -40.43
C SER A 4 -5.26 -68.06 -40.36
N HIS A 5 -6.31 -67.71 -39.61
CA HIS A 5 -6.61 -66.34 -39.27
C HIS A 5 -5.91 -66.04 -37.94
N ALA A 6 -4.85 -65.26 -38.00
CA ALA A 6 -4.29 -64.61 -36.80
C ALA A 6 -5.14 -63.40 -36.47
N ARG A 7 -5.79 -63.42 -35.32
CA ARG A 7 -6.44 -62.26 -34.71
C ARG A 7 -5.37 -61.41 -34.04
N GLY A 8 -5.19 -60.22 -34.54
CA GLY A 8 -4.39 -59.20 -33.84
C GLY A 8 -5.10 -58.77 -32.56
N ASP A 9 -4.36 -58.89 -31.49
CA ASP A 9 -4.71 -58.38 -30.21
C ASP A 9 -4.45 -56.84 -30.24
N GLU A 10 -5.50 -56.06 -30.46
CA GLU A 10 -5.43 -54.63 -30.33
C GLU A 10 -5.50 -54.30 -28.84
N GLY A 11 -4.32 -54.13 -28.23
CA GLY A 11 -4.18 -53.69 -26.89
C GLY A 11 -4.85 -52.32 -26.70
N LEU A 12 -5.93 -52.29 -25.91
CA LEU A 12 -6.52 -51.08 -25.40
C LEU A 12 -5.49 -50.33 -24.57
N VAL A 13 -4.99 -49.23 -25.09
CA VAL A 13 -4.25 -48.24 -24.34
C VAL A 13 -5.27 -47.48 -23.50
N PRO A 14 -5.20 -47.49 -22.14
CA PRO A 14 -6.11 -46.69 -21.37
C PRO A 14 -5.80 -45.20 -21.64
N GLU A 15 -6.74 -44.48 -22.18
CA GLU A 15 -6.72 -43.02 -22.19
C GLU A 15 -6.72 -42.55 -20.71
N ILE A 16 -5.54 -42.21 -20.22
CA ILE A 16 -5.42 -41.46 -19.00
C ILE A 16 -5.89 -40.05 -19.32
N GLY A 17 -7.19 -39.82 -19.11
CA GLY A 17 -7.79 -38.50 -19.17
C GLY A 17 -7.14 -37.63 -18.12
N LEU A 18 -6.12 -36.85 -18.49
CA LEU A 18 -5.61 -35.75 -17.71
C LEU A 18 -6.74 -34.72 -17.62
N ARG A 19 -7.57 -34.89 -16.58
CA ARG A 19 -8.49 -33.85 -16.14
C ARG A 19 -7.63 -32.72 -15.59
N LEU A 20 -7.24 -31.80 -16.45
CA LEU A 20 -6.74 -30.50 -16.04
C LEU A 20 -7.87 -29.79 -15.30
N GLU A 21 -7.95 -30.05 -13.99
CA GLU A 21 -8.74 -29.20 -13.14
C GLU A 21 -8.13 -27.81 -13.23
N HIS A 22 -8.78 -26.96 -14.04
CA HIS A 22 -8.53 -25.53 -14.03
C HIS A 22 -8.94 -25.05 -12.64
N ARG A 23 -8.03 -25.17 -11.70
CA ARG A 23 -8.11 -24.51 -10.40
C ARG A 23 -8.25 -23.02 -10.74
N ARG A 24 -9.47 -22.51 -10.73
CA ARG A 24 -9.70 -21.06 -10.82
C ARG A 24 -8.90 -20.46 -9.69
N VAL A 25 -7.72 -19.93 -10.01
CA VAL A 25 -6.95 -19.10 -9.11
C VAL A 25 -7.91 -17.96 -8.80
N ARG A 26 -8.46 -17.95 -7.58
CA ARG A 26 -9.27 -16.83 -7.12
C ARG A 26 -8.35 -15.63 -7.19
N GLN A 27 -8.55 -14.77 -8.17
CA GLN A 27 -7.87 -13.50 -8.22
C GLN A 27 -8.28 -12.77 -6.96
N GLN A 28 -7.31 -12.49 -6.11
CA GLN A 28 -7.53 -11.69 -4.92
C GLN A 28 -8.02 -10.30 -5.36
N PRO A 29 -9.03 -9.74 -4.69
CA PRO A 29 -9.61 -8.47 -5.11
C PRO A 29 -8.56 -7.35 -4.99
N ARG A 30 -8.50 -6.50 -6.01
CA ARG A 30 -7.69 -5.28 -5.99
C ARG A 30 -8.52 -4.15 -5.42
N TYR A 31 -8.00 -3.47 -4.43
CA TYR A 31 -8.68 -2.34 -3.80
C TYR A 31 -7.70 -1.29 -3.29
N ALA A 32 -8.15 -0.03 -3.25
CA ALA A 32 -7.45 1.04 -2.60
C ALA A 32 -7.72 1.02 -1.08
N ILE A 33 -6.75 1.49 -0.31
CA ILE A 33 -6.86 1.62 1.14
C ILE A 33 -6.74 3.10 1.48
N LEU A 34 -7.74 3.61 2.21
CA LEU A 34 -7.72 4.96 2.77
C LEU A 34 -8.15 4.89 4.23
N ARG A 35 -7.29 5.36 5.11
CA ARG A 35 -7.60 5.51 6.54
C ARG A 35 -7.25 6.92 6.97
N CYS A 36 -8.05 7.51 7.84
CA CYS A 36 -7.81 8.81 8.41
C CYS A 36 -7.89 8.74 9.93
N ALA A 37 -6.86 9.22 10.62
CA ALA A 37 -6.80 9.33 12.07
C ALA A 37 -6.75 10.80 12.51
N LYS A 38 -7.46 11.12 13.59
CA LYS A 38 -7.43 12.44 14.20
C LYS A 38 -6.37 12.49 15.31
N LEU A 39 -5.38 13.34 15.15
CA LEU A 39 -4.34 13.58 16.14
C LEU A 39 -4.79 14.71 17.06
N LYS A 40 -5.26 14.36 18.26
CA LYS A 40 -5.94 15.28 19.19
C LYS A 40 -4.99 15.96 20.19
N LYS A 41 -3.72 15.59 20.22
CA LYS A 41 -2.71 16.14 21.14
C LYS A 41 -1.40 16.38 20.38
N PRO A 42 -0.62 17.44 20.75
CA PRO A 42 0.70 17.66 20.16
C PRO A 42 1.64 16.44 20.30
N ALA A 43 1.57 15.73 21.44
CA ALA A 43 2.37 14.52 21.64
C ALA A 43 2.01 13.39 20.65
N ASN A 44 0.74 13.25 20.28
CA ASN A 44 0.31 12.27 19.30
C ASN A 44 0.82 12.63 17.89
N LEU A 45 0.79 13.93 17.55
CA LEU A 45 1.35 14.44 16.31
C LEU A 45 2.84 14.14 16.21
N ALA A 46 3.61 14.49 17.25
CA ALA A 46 5.05 14.21 17.30
C ALA A 46 5.36 12.72 17.19
N ALA A 47 4.64 11.87 17.94
CA ALA A 47 4.84 10.43 17.91
C ALA A 47 4.52 9.81 16.54
N SER A 48 3.46 10.27 15.88
CA SER A 48 3.10 9.83 14.52
C SER A 48 4.18 10.20 13.50
N LEU A 49 4.69 11.44 13.56
CA LEU A 49 5.75 11.91 12.68
C LEU A 49 7.05 11.11 12.88
N GLN A 50 7.49 10.90 14.12
CA GLN A 50 8.67 10.10 14.41
C GLN A 50 8.55 8.66 13.89
N HIS A 51 7.35 8.08 13.97
CA HIS A 51 7.08 6.78 13.39
C HIS A 51 7.16 6.81 11.86
N THR A 52 6.55 7.80 11.22
CA THR A 52 6.54 7.97 9.75
C THR A 52 7.95 8.17 9.21
N PHE A 53 8.74 9.04 9.82
CA PHE A 53 10.13 9.30 9.41
C PHE A 53 11.14 8.24 9.87
N ARG A 54 10.67 7.18 10.55
CA ARG A 54 11.56 6.13 11.08
C ARG A 54 12.64 6.65 12.02
N GLU A 55 12.34 7.69 12.78
CA GLU A 55 13.22 8.28 13.79
C GLU A 55 13.14 7.55 15.12
N ARG A 56 12.17 6.66 15.29
CA ARG A 56 12.04 5.73 16.41
C ARG A 56 11.99 4.31 15.93
N GLU A 57 12.37 3.38 16.78
CA GLU A 57 12.30 1.95 16.48
C GLU A 57 10.87 1.52 16.14
N THR A 58 10.73 0.79 15.03
CA THR A 58 9.45 0.31 14.53
C THR A 58 9.58 -1.18 14.23
N LEU A 59 8.94 -2.02 15.04
CA LEU A 59 9.08 -3.47 15.02
C LEU A 59 8.78 -4.12 13.66
N ASN A 60 7.88 -3.55 12.88
CA ASN A 60 7.44 -4.09 11.60
C ASN A 60 8.07 -3.39 10.37
N ALA A 61 9.10 -2.58 10.58
CA ALA A 61 9.79 -1.89 9.51
C ALA A 61 11.16 -2.52 9.25
N ASP A 62 11.43 -2.84 8.00
CA ASP A 62 12.75 -3.27 7.57
C ASP A 62 13.69 -2.06 7.49
N LEU A 63 14.58 -1.93 8.47
CA LEU A 63 15.56 -0.84 8.53
C LEU A 63 16.50 -0.81 7.32
N LYS A 64 16.77 -1.97 6.70
CA LYS A 64 17.63 -2.06 5.50
C LYS A 64 16.99 -1.39 4.30
N ARG A 65 15.67 -1.28 4.28
CA ARG A 65 14.90 -0.66 3.19
C ARG A 65 14.55 0.81 3.45
N ARG A 66 15.02 1.40 4.54
CA ARG A 66 14.73 2.80 4.86
C ARG A 66 15.13 3.76 3.73
N HIS A 67 16.21 3.48 3.03
CA HIS A 67 16.69 4.28 1.90
C HIS A 67 15.75 4.29 0.69
N GLU A 68 14.80 3.35 0.63
CA GLU A 68 13.78 3.29 -0.43
C GLU A 68 12.60 4.25 -0.18
N ASN A 69 12.50 4.81 1.03
CA ASN A 69 11.45 5.75 1.36
C ASN A 69 11.65 7.06 0.60
N THR A 70 10.57 7.59 0.05
CA THR A 70 10.58 8.84 -0.70
C THR A 70 9.59 9.81 -0.04
N ILE A 71 10.03 11.07 0.13
CA ILE A 71 9.18 12.15 0.58
C ILE A 71 8.69 12.90 -0.65
N LEU A 72 7.39 12.88 -0.90
CA LEU A 72 6.80 13.50 -2.07
C LEU A 72 6.53 14.99 -1.88
N HIS A 73 6.39 15.42 -0.63
CA HIS A 73 6.02 16.79 -0.29
C HIS A 73 6.43 17.13 1.15
N GLY A 74 6.73 18.39 1.39
CA GLY A 74 7.03 18.91 2.73
C GLY A 74 8.45 18.62 3.23
N PRO A 75 8.71 18.93 4.50
CA PRO A 75 9.99 18.69 5.14
C PRO A 75 10.33 17.20 5.27
N ASP A 76 11.59 16.88 5.46
CA ASP A 76 12.13 15.52 5.51
C ASP A 76 12.43 15.00 6.93
N THR A 77 12.12 15.78 7.96
CA THR A 77 12.26 15.39 9.36
C THR A 77 10.99 15.68 10.16
N SER A 78 10.75 14.92 11.24
CA SER A 78 9.61 15.14 12.12
C SER A 78 9.66 16.52 12.79
N GLU A 79 10.84 17.00 13.16
CA GLU A 79 11.06 18.30 13.78
C GLU A 79 10.66 19.44 12.83
N ALA A 80 11.12 19.39 11.58
CA ALA A 80 10.82 20.40 10.58
C ALA A 80 9.31 20.44 10.23
N VAL A 81 8.63 19.28 10.21
CA VAL A 81 7.17 19.23 10.06
C VAL A 81 6.45 19.83 11.26
N LEU A 82 6.94 19.55 12.48
CA LEU A 82 6.37 20.17 13.70
C LEU A 82 6.54 21.68 13.71
N ASP A 83 7.67 22.20 13.28
CA ASP A 83 7.90 23.64 13.16
C ASP A 83 6.94 24.26 12.13
N ALA A 84 6.82 23.65 10.95
CA ALA A 84 5.87 24.09 9.95
C ALA A 84 4.41 24.03 10.43
N TRP A 85 4.06 23.05 11.27
CA TRP A 85 2.76 22.98 11.91
C TRP A 85 2.57 24.11 12.95
N ARG A 86 3.57 24.39 13.80
CA ARG A 86 3.52 25.48 14.80
C ARG A 86 3.32 26.83 14.13
N ASP A 87 3.97 27.06 13.00
CA ASP A 87 3.84 28.32 12.24
C ASP A 87 2.42 28.54 11.71
N ARG A 88 1.67 27.46 11.49
CA ARG A 88 0.28 27.49 10.99
C ARG A 88 -0.76 27.39 12.09
N ALA A 89 -0.39 26.86 13.24
CA ALA A 89 -1.32 26.66 14.35
C ALA A 89 -1.84 28.02 14.86
N PRO A 90 -3.14 28.13 15.20
CA PRO A 90 -3.66 29.35 15.78
C PRO A 90 -3.05 29.56 17.18
N GLU A 91 -2.88 30.82 17.58
CA GLU A 91 -2.31 31.20 18.87
C GLU A 91 -3.07 30.56 20.04
N LYS A 92 -4.39 30.43 19.93
CA LYS A 92 -5.25 29.77 20.90
C LYS A 92 -5.89 28.53 20.31
N ILE A 93 -5.53 27.39 20.86
CA ILE A 93 -6.08 26.09 20.46
C ILE A 93 -7.05 25.61 21.54
N ARG A 94 -8.27 25.24 21.12
CA ARG A 94 -9.28 24.68 22.05
C ARG A 94 -8.82 23.34 22.59
N ALA A 95 -9.18 23.02 23.83
CA ALA A 95 -8.76 21.78 24.52
C ALA A 95 -9.15 20.49 23.75
N ASN A 96 -10.25 20.51 23.01
CA ASN A 96 -10.75 19.38 22.21
C ASN A 96 -10.43 19.51 20.70
N ALA A 97 -9.53 20.40 20.31
CA ALA A 97 -9.18 20.59 18.91
C ALA A 97 -8.47 19.36 18.33
N VAL A 98 -8.65 19.17 17.04
CA VAL A 98 -7.83 18.23 16.25
C VAL A 98 -6.60 18.99 15.77
N HIS A 99 -5.43 18.53 16.16
CA HIS A 99 -4.15 19.15 15.82
C HIS A 99 -3.66 18.76 14.42
N GLY A 100 -4.06 17.59 13.95
CA GLY A 100 -3.73 17.11 12.62
C GLY A 100 -4.60 15.94 12.20
N LEU A 101 -4.66 15.71 10.91
CA LEU A 101 -5.23 14.54 10.30
C LEU A 101 -4.09 13.72 9.69
N GLU A 102 -3.97 12.48 10.10
CA GLU A 102 -3.05 11.53 9.50
C GLU A 102 -3.80 10.67 8.50
N TYR A 103 -3.31 10.62 7.27
CA TYR A 103 -3.85 9.75 6.24
C TYR A 103 -2.89 8.61 5.96
N PHE A 104 -3.40 7.39 6.02
CA PHE A 104 -2.74 6.22 5.47
C PHE A 104 -3.39 5.87 4.14
N ILE A 105 -2.62 5.95 3.07
CA ILE A 105 -3.06 5.68 1.70
C ILE A 105 -2.22 4.56 1.14
N GLY A 106 -2.87 3.54 0.60
CA GLY A 106 -2.22 2.38 0.02
C GLY A 106 -3.18 1.62 -0.89
N ALA A 107 -2.79 0.42 -1.25
CA ALA A 107 -3.62 -0.50 -2.00
C ALA A 107 -3.35 -1.94 -1.56
N SER A 108 -4.21 -2.87 -1.99
CA SER A 108 -3.99 -4.29 -1.72
C SER A 108 -2.65 -4.75 -2.32
N PRO A 109 -2.00 -5.77 -1.74
CA PRO A 109 -0.74 -6.31 -2.27
C PRO A 109 -0.86 -6.68 -3.75
N GLU A 110 -1.98 -7.27 -4.16
CA GLU A 110 -2.26 -7.66 -5.54
C GLU A 110 -2.33 -6.45 -6.48
N ALA A 111 -2.90 -5.33 -6.02
CA ALA A 111 -2.93 -4.09 -6.79
C ALA A 111 -1.52 -3.50 -6.91
N MET A 112 -0.78 -3.42 -5.79
CA MET A 112 0.59 -2.88 -5.78
C MET A 112 1.55 -3.71 -6.64
N HIS A 113 1.49 -5.04 -6.57
CA HIS A 113 2.34 -5.92 -7.37
C HIS A 113 2.00 -5.88 -8.86
N ALA A 114 0.76 -5.55 -9.22
CA ALA A 114 0.36 -5.43 -10.61
C ALA A 114 0.81 -4.12 -11.27
N MET A 115 1.16 -3.10 -10.47
CA MET A 115 1.65 -1.82 -10.94
C MET A 115 3.17 -1.85 -11.13
N SER A 116 3.64 -1.25 -12.23
CA SER A 116 5.05 -0.88 -12.38
C SER A 116 5.45 0.17 -11.34
N ARG A 117 6.74 0.40 -11.13
CA ARG A 117 7.21 1.44 -10.23
C ARG A 117 6.68 2.82 -10.62
N ALA A 118 6.66 3.15 -11.91
CA ALA A 118 6.14 4.41 -12.41
C ALA A 118 4.64 4.57 -12.11
N GLU A 119 3.84 3.51 -12.23
CA GLU A 119 2.42 3.51 -11.89
C GLU A 119 2.20 3.65 -10.38
N GLN A 120 3.02 3.02 -9.54
CA GLN A 120 2.97 3.22 -8.08
C GLN A 120 3.29 4.67 -7.72
N ASP A 121 4.32 5.26 -8.32
CA ASP A 121 4.68 6.65 -8.10
C ASP A 121 3.56 7.61 -8.54
N ALA A 122 2.91 7.35 -9.67
CA ALA A 122 1.74 8.10 -10.14
C ALA A 122 0.57 7.98 -9.16
N TYR A 123 0.28 6.79 -8.69
CA TYR A 123 -0.80 6.53 -7.71
C TYR A 123 -0.63 7.39 -6.43
N PHE A 124 0.59 7.45 -5.88
CA PHE A 124 0.84 8.24 -4.68
C PHE A 124 0.87 9.75 -4.95
N ARG A 125 1.29 10.20 -6.14
CA ARG A 125 1.20 11.61 -6.54
C ARG A 125 -0.24 12.06 -6.69
N ASP A 126 -1.08 11.26 -7.33
CA ASP A 126 -2.52 11.52 -7.45
C ASP A 126 -3.18 11.60 -6.07
N ALA A 127 -2.80 10.71 -5.14
CA ALA A 127 -3.27 10.75 -3.77
C ALA A 127 -2.85 12.05 -3.03
N LEU A 128 -1.63 12.51 -3.24
CA LEU A 128 -1.14 13.78 -2.70
C LEU A 128 -1.91 14.96 -3.28
N ASP A 129 -2.16 14.99 -4.57
CA ASP A 129 -2.92 16.05 -5.24
C ASP A 129 -4.36 16.08 -4.71
N TRP A 130 -4.99 14.94 -4.53
CA TRP A 130 -6.31 14.84 -3.89
C TRP A 130 -6.32 15.41 -2.46
N LEU A 131 -5.29 15.16 -1.66
CA LEU A 131 -5.17 15.75 -0.31
C LEU A 131 -5.04 17.28 -0.39
N LYS A 132 -4.24 17.81 -1.32
CA LYS A 132 -4.06 19.25 -1.54
C LYS A 132 -5.35 19.94 -1.98
N GLU A 133 -6.10 19.31 -2.88
CA GLU A 133 -7.41 19.83 -3.31
C GLU A 133 -8.41 19.85 -2.16
N ARG A 134 -8.39 18.82 -1.30
CA ARG A 134 -9.33 18.68 -0.19
C ARG A 134 -9.04 19.63 0.98
N HIS A 135 -7.80 19.88 1.29
CA HIS A 135 -7.38 20.58 2.52
C HIS A 135 -6.69 21.93 2.25
N GLY A 136 -6.37 22.25 1.03
CA GLY A 136 -5.47 23.34 0.66
C GLY A 136 -4.01 22.86 0.67
N ALA A 137 -3.26 23.24 -0.37
CA ALA A 137 -1.88 22.79 -0.53
C ALA A 137 -0.97 23.22 0.64
N GLU A 138 -1.24 24.39 1.21
CA GLU A 138 -0.53 24.96 2.36
C GLU A 138 -0.77 24.20 3.66
N ASN A 139 -1.83 23.41 3.75
CA ASN A 139 -2.21 22.62 4.93
C ASN A 139 -1.76 21.16 4.85
N VAL A 140 -1.15 20.75 3.76
CA VAL A 140 -0.55 19.43 3.59
C VAL A 140 0.95 19.53 3.89
N LEU A 141 1.41 18.81 4.90
CA LEU A 141 2.78 18.84 5.42
C LEU A 141 3.48 17.51 5.22
#